data_91c7e0ba0c8dbb02b08b64d9cd6dcaef
#
_entry.id   91c7e0ba0c8dbb02b08b64d9cd6dcaef
#
_cell.length_a   1.000
_cell.length_b   1.000
_cell.length_c   1.000
_cell.angle_alpha   90.00
_cell.angle_beta   90.00
_cell.angle_gamma   90.00
#
_symmetry.space_group_name_H-M   'P 1'
#
loop_
_entity.id
_entity.type
_entity.pdbx_description
1 polymer ?
#
loop_
_entity_poly.entity_id
_entity_poly.type
_entity_poly.pdbx_seq_one_letter_code
_entity_poly.pdbx_strand_id
1 'polypeptide(L)'
;MDLHRERANRKEFESMLKKFSPSFVVLNGHSSHNTVCGHKNQPLLIANKNERLLKSKIVYAISCSSAKTLGPKSIEAGAISYTGYDDDFIFAFSRIFVSSILKGNSVRDSYKKAKEILKNNILKLLSSESQDTALVRFLWWDMKHFVTHGNEEGKL
;
A
#
# COMPACT_ATOMS: atom_id res chain seq x y z
N MET A 1 -14.66 -6.56 3.47
CA MET A 1 -14.50 -7.05 4.85
C MET A 1 -13.46 -6.18 5.51
N ASP A 2 -13.70 -5.70 6.73
CA ASP A 2 -12.87 -4.72 7.40
C ASP A 2 -12.50 -5.20 8.82
N LEU A 3 -11.21 -5.07 9.17
CA LEU A 3 -10.69 -5.26 10.52
C LEU A 3 -10.23 -3.92 11.06
N HIS A 4 -10.94 -3.37 12.03
CA HIS A 4 -10.60 -2.10 12.65
C HIS A 4 -10.61 -2.18 14.19
N ARG A 5 -9.97 -1.22 14.84
CA ARG A 5 -9.83 -1.17 16.30
C ARG A 5 -9.27 -2.49 16.86
N GLU A 6 -9.84 -3.01 17.90
CA GLU A 6 -9.40 -4.22 18.62
C GLU A 6 -9.37 -5.48 17.75
N ARG A 7 -10.19 -5.52 16.69
CA ARG A 7 -10.20 -6.61 15.72
C ARG A 7 -9.00 -6.56 14.74
N ALA A 8 -8.35 -5.42 14.61
CA ALA A 8 -7.11 -5.30 13.84
C ALA A 8 -5.93 -5.90 14.64
N ASN A 9 -6.01 -7.17 14.95
CA ASN A 9 -4.99 -7.95 15.62
C ASN A 9 -4.56 -9.14 14.75
N ARG A 10 -3.40 -9.72 15.06
CA ARG A 10 -2.79 -10.78 14.25
C ARG A 10 -3.69 -12.01 14.11
N LYS A 11 -4.33 -12.45 15.19
CA LYS A 11 -5.18 -13.65 15.19
C LYS A 11 -6.37 -13.49 14.25
N GLU A 12 -7.07 -12.37 14.34
CA GLU A 12 -8.20 -12.06 13.45
C GLU A 12 -7.74 -11.91 12.01
N PHE A 13 -6.64 -11.21 11.77
CA PHE A 13 -6.06 -11.02 10.44
C PHE A 13 -5.72 -12.36 9.77
N GLU A 14 -4.97 -13.22 10.45
CA GLU A 14 -4.61 -14.55 9.93
C GLU A 14 -5.84 -15.42 9.69
N SER A 15 -6.80 -15.42 10.62
CA SER A 15 -8.06 -16.15 10.50
C SER A 15 -8.86 -15.71 9.28
N MET A 16 -8.94 -14.39 9.08
CA MET A 16 -9.65 -13.79 7.96
C MET A 16 -9.04 -14.15 6.61
N LEU A 17 -7.72 -14.04 6.47
CA LEU A 17 -7.02 -14.40 5.24
C LEU A 17 -7.16 -15.88 4.91
N LYS A 18 -7.12 -16.76 5.92
CA LYS A 18 -7.31 -18.21 5.72
C LYS A 18 -8.74 -18.56 5.35
N LYS A 19 -9.73 -17.98 6.06
CA LYS A 19 -11.16 -18.31 5.88
C LYS A 19 -11.72 -17.80 4.56
N PHE A 20 -11.40 -16.59 4.15
CA PHE A 20 -12.03 -15.92 3.02
C PHE A 20 -11.14 -15.82 1.78
N SER A 21 -9.84 -16.07 1.94
CA SER A 21 -8.84 -16.00 0.86
C SER A 21 -9.07 -14.85 -0.14
N PRO A 22 -9.16 -13.58 0.34
CA PRO A 22 -9.43 -12.46 -0.55
C PRO A 22 -8.34 -12.32 -1.60
N SER A 23 -8.69 -11.94 -2.84
CA SER A 23 -7.71 -11.64 -3.90
C SER A 23 -7.03 -10.28 -3.72
N PHE A 24 -7.67 -9.35 -3.01
CA PHE A 24 -7.13 -8.02 -2.72
C PHE A 24 -7.09 -7.73 -1.22
N VAL A 25 -5.94 -7.28 -0.74
CA VAL A 25 -5.72 -6.93 0.67
C VAL A 25 -5.22 -5.49 0.76
N VAL A 26 -5.93 -4.67 1.53
CA VAL A 26 -5.50 -3.31 1.87
C VAL A 26 -5.05 -3.29 3.32
N LEU A 27 -3.83 -2.87 3.55
CA LEU A 27 -3.23 -2.68 4.88
C LEU A 27 -3.15 -1.17 5.16
N ASN A 28 -3.65 -0.74 6.30
CA ASN A 28 -3.56 0.65 6.74
C ASN A 28 -3.17 0.69 8.22
N GLY A 29 -2.00 1.22 8.51
CA GLY A 29 -1.51 1.29 9.89
C GLY A 29 -0.04 1.69 9.98
N HIS A 30 0.43 1.87 11.20
CA HIS A 30 1.85 2.09 11.44
C HIS A 30 2.68 0.90 10.99
N SER A 31 3.93 1.15 10.64
CA SER A 31 4.81 0.13 10.10
C SER A 31 6.28 0.45 10.32
N SER A 32 7.10 -0.54 10.07
CA SER A 32 8.51 -0.41 9.77
C SER A 32 8.79 -1.06 8.42
N HIS A 33 10.05 -1.08 7.98
CA HIS A 33 10.44 -1.71 6.72
C HIS A 33 10.07 -3.19 6.62
N ASN A 34 9.92 -3.90 7.72
CA ASN A 34 9.64 -5.35 7.76
C ASN A 34 8.31 -5.74 8.44
N THR A 35 7.53 -4.77 8.93
CA THR A 35 6.33 -5.05 9.73
C THR A 35 5.24 -4.03 9.46
N VAL A 36 3.99 -4.49 9.30
CA VAL A 36 2.79 -3.66 9.38
C VAL A 36 2.06 -3.99 10.67
N CYS A 37 1.63 -2.95 11.39
CA CYS A 37 0.97 -3.05 12.69
C CYS A 37 -0.55 -2.80 12.59
N GLY A 38 -1.28 -3.32 13.55
CA GLY A 38 -2.70 -3.08 13.77
C GLY A 38 -2.96 -2.29 15.06
N HIS A 39 -4.01 -2.70 15.77
CA HIS A 39 -4.45 -2.03 17.00
C HIS A 39 -3.31 -1.94 18.03
N LYS A 40 -3.16 -0.77 18.65
CA LYS A 40 -2.11 -0.48 19.64
C LYS A 40 -0.70 -0.84 19.17
N ASN A 41 -0.43 -0.64 17.88
CA ASN A 41 0.85 -0.97 17.24
C ASN A 41 1.28 -2.44 17.38
N GLN A 42 0.33 -3.34 17.59
CA GLN A 42 0.62 -4.77 17.61
C GLN A 42 0.94 -5.28 16.20
N PRO A 43 2.04 -6.04 16.02
CA PRO A 43 2.41 -6.56 14.71
C PRO A 43 1.33 -7.46 14.10
N LEU A 44 0.87 -7.14 12.87
CA LEU A 44 -0.06 -7.93 12.08
C LEU A 44 0.65 -8.82 11.07
N LEU A 45 1.47 -8.19 10.26
CA LEU A 45 2.19 -8.80 9.15
C LEU A 45 3.68 -8.53 9.32
N ILE A 46 4.50 -9.57 9.29
CA ILE A 46 5.93 -9.50 9.58
C ILE A 46 6.68 -10.32 8.53
N ALA A 47 7.67 -9.72 7.87
CA ALA A 47 8.56 -10.40 6.93
C ALA A 47 9.31 -11.57 7.60
N ASN A 48 9.47 -12.67 6.88
CA ASN A 48 10.04 -13.94 7.34
C ASN A 48 9.25 -14.64 8.47
N LYS A 49 7.97 -14.23 8.69
CA LYS A 49 7.10 -14.88 9.68
C LYS A 49 5.76 -15.31 9.09
N ASN A 50 4.98 -14.39 8.56
CA ASN A 50 3.63 -14.68 8.10
C ASN A 50 3.24 -14.02 6.78
N GLU A 51 4.18 -13.44 6.04
CA GLU A 51 3.97 -12.85 4.70
C GLU A 51 3.43 -13.87 3.67
N ARG A 52 3.64 -15.18 3.90
CA ARG A 52 3.06 -16.26 3.08
C ARG A 52 1.53 -16.26 3.04
N LEU A 53 0.89 -15.62 4.00
CA LEU A 53 -0.57 -15.40 3.98
C LEU A 53 -1.02 -14.52 2.81
N LEU A 54 -0.10 -13.78 2.21
CA LEU A 54 -0.35 -12.91 1.05
C LEU A 54 -0.18 -13.64 -0.29
N LYS A 55 0.14 -14.95 -0.28
CA LYS A 55 0.28 -15.73 -1.51
C LYS A 55 -0.96 -15.59 -2.40
N SER A 56 -0.73 -15.37 -3.69
CA SER A 56 -1.76 -15.18 -4.74
C SER A 56 -2.68 -13.97 -4.51
N LYS A 57 -2.21 -12.95 -3.81
CA LYS A 57 -2.98 -11.74 -3.51
C LYS A 57 -2.34 -10.50 -4.11
N ILE A 58 -3.16 -9.55 -4.51
CA ILE A 58 -2.75 -8.17 -4.78
C ILE A 58 -2.79 -7.44 -3.43
N VAL A 59 -1.71 -6.77 -3.07
CA VAL A 59 -1.58 -6.07 -1.78
C VAL A 59 -1.37 -4.59 -2.01
N TYR A 60 -2.09 -3.78 -1.26
CA TYR A 60 -1.84 -2.34 -1.15
C TYR A 60 -1.63 -1.96 0.31
N ALA A 61 -0.45 -1.42 0.61
CA ALA A 61 -0.08 -1.03 1.97
C ALA A 61 0.02 0.50 2.10
N ILE A 62 -0.87 1.06 2.91
CA ILE A 62 -0.86 2.46 3.36
C ILE A 62 -0.08 2.47 4.67
N SER A 63 1.23 2.29 4.56
CA SER A 63 2.11 2.06 5.70
C SER A 63 3.52 2.51 5.37
N CYS A 64 4.13 3.30 6.25
CA CYS A 64 5.47 3.88 6.07
C CYS A 64 6.52 2.77 5.88
N SER A 65 7.42 2.96 4.93
CA SER A 65 8.59 2.10 4.68
C SER A 65 8.30 0.61 4.44
N SER A 66 7.03 0.16 4.46
CA SER A 66 6.67 -1.27 4.40
C SER A 66 7.02 -1.93 3.06
N ALA A 67 7.07 -1.17 1.97
CA ALA A 67 7.47 -1.69 0.66
C ALA A 67 8.98 -1.90 0.52
N LYS A 68 9.80 -1.47 1.49
CA LYS A 68 11.27 -1.58 1.44
C LYS A 68 11.77 -3.02 1.64
N THR A 69 11.21 -3.75 2.59
CA THR A 69 11.60 -5.13 2.90
C THR A 69 10.41 -6.09 2.85
N LEU A 70 9.30 -5.74 3.52
CA LEU A 70 8.12 -6.59 3.55
C LEU A 70 7.50 -6.77 2.16
N GLY A 71 7.51 -5.73 1.31
CA GLY A 71 7.05 -5.82 -0.07
C GLY A 71 7.79 -6.91 -0.86
N PRO A 72 9.12 -6.80 -1.07
CA PRO A 72 9.91 -7.83 -1.73
C PRO A 72 9.74 -9.23 -1.12
N LYS A 73 9.75 -9.35 0.21
CA LYS A 73 9.55 -10.63 0.90
C LYS A 73 8.17 -11.23 0.65
N SER A 74 7.14 -10.39 0.53
CA SER A 74 5.79 -10.85 0.17
C SER A 74 5.74 -11.42 -1.25
N ILE A 75 6.48 -10.81 -2.19
CA ILE A 75 6.60 -11.32 -3.57
C ILE A 75 7.35 -12.66 -3.59
N GLU A 76 8.48 -12.77 -2.89
CA GLU A 76 9.21 -14.03 -2.72
C GLU A 76 8.32 -15.14 -2.14
N ALA A 77 7.41 -14.78 -1.25
CA ALA A 77 6.42 -15.70 -0.64
C ALA A 77 5.20 -15.99 -1.53
N GLY A 78 5.14 -15.43 -2.74
CA GLY A 78 4.13 -15.73 -3.76
C GLY A 78 2.96 -14.74 -3.83
N ALA A 79 3.03 -13.55 -3.26
CA ALA A 79 2.08 -12.49 -3.54
C ALA A 79 2.14 -12.09 -5.03
N ILE A 80 1.00 -11.73 -5.63
CA ILE A 80 0.95 -11.27 -7.03
C ILE A 80 1.67 -9.94 -7.15
N SER A 81 1.30 -8.99 -6.30
CA SER A 81 1.95 -7.67 -6.23
C SER A 81 1.85 -7.10 -4.83
N TYR A 82 2.78 -6.21 -4.52
CA TYR A 82 2.78 -5.40 -3.31
C TYR A 82 3.05 -3.95 -3.69
N THR A 83 2.05 -3.10 -3.53
CA THR A 83 2.13 -1.65 -3.78
C THR A 83 2.08 -0.92 -2.45
N GLY A 84 2.95 0.05 -2.23
CA GLY A 84 3.04 0.80 -0.98
C GLY A 84 4.16 1.83 -1.02
N TYR A 85 4.72 2.14 0.13
CA TYR A 85 5.76 3.15 0.28
C TYR A 85 7.06 2.51 0.80
N ASP A 86 8.19 2.85 0.17
CA ASP A 86 9.52 2.38 0.57
C ASP A 86 10.24 3.35 1.53
N ASP A 87 9.58 4.47 1.86
CA ASP A 87 10.00 5.43 2.88
C ASP A 87 8.76 5.96 3.64
N ASP A 88 8.96 6.87 4.57
CA ASP A 88 7.85 7.52 5.27
C ASP A 88 7.09 8.42 4.30
N PHE A 89 5.78 8.45 4.41
CA PHE A 89 4.91 9.27 3.59
C PHE A 89 3.99 10.12 4.46
N ILE A 90 3.48 11.21 3.88
CA ILE A 90 2.61 12.17 4.58
C ILE A 90 1.18 12.05 4.09
N PHE A 91 0.97 11.87 2.77
CA PHE A 91 -0.36 11.81 2.17
C PHE A 91 -0.60 10.46 1.48
N ALA A 92 -1.62 9.73 1.91
CA ALA A 92 -2.02 8.49 1.26
C ALA A 92 -2.93 8.78 0.05
N PHE A 93 -2.52 8.33 -1.14
CA PHE A 93 -3.32 8.41 -2.37
C PHE A 93 -4.13 7.14 -2.62
N SER A 94 -4.51 6.49 -1.54
CA SER A 94 -5.17 5.20 -1.49
C SER A 94 -6.42 5.10 -2.35
N ARG A 95 -7.25 6.15 -2.34
CA ARG A 95 -8.54 6.13 -3.01
C ARG A 95 -8.43 5.91 -4.52
N ILE A 96 -7.40 6.48 -5.15
CA ILE A 96 -7.22 6.39 -6.60
C ILE A 96 -6.78 4.99 -7.01
N PHE A 97 -5.74 4.47 -6.35
CA PHE A 97 -5.22 3.13 -6.62
C PHE A 97 -6.28 2.06 -6.36
N VAL A 98 -6.90 2.08 -5.17
CA VAL A 98 -7.93 1.10 -4.77
C VAL A 98 -9.13 1.13 -5.73
N SER A 99 -9.66 2.33 -6.05
CA SER A 99 -10.81 2.42 -6.95
C SER A 99 -10.48 1.95 -8.38
N SER A 100 -9.23 2.10 -8.82
CA SER A 100 -8.79 1.63 -10.12
C SER A 100 -8.68 0.10 -10.16
N ILE A 101 -8.07 -0.52 -9.15
CA ILE A 101 -8.01 -1.99 -9.01
C ILE A 101 -9.41 -2.60 -8.95
N LEU A 102 -10.33 -2.03 -8.16
CA LEU A 102 -11.70 -2.52 -8.02
C LEU A 102 -12.54 -2.38 -9.31
N LYS A 103 -12.11 -1.57 -10.27
CA LYS A 103 -12.69 -1.47 -11.61
C LYS A 103 -12.10 -2.49 -12.61
N GLY A 104 -11.23 -3.40 -12.15
CA GLY A 104 -10.62 -4.43 -12.98
C GLY A 104 -9.38 -3.95 -13.78
N ASN A 105 -8.85 -2.76 -13.49
CA ASN A 105 -7.59 -2.33 -14.11
C ASN A 105 -6.41 -3.13 -13.54
N SER A 106 -5.34 -3.22 -14.32
CA SER A 106 -4.10 -3.84 -13.87
C SER A 106 -3.43 -3.05 -12.73
N VAL A 107 -2.54 -3.71 -11.98
CA VAL A 107 -1.69 -3.04 -10.99
C VAL A 107 -0.91 -1.89 -11.64
N ARG A 108 -0.33 -2.14 -12.84
CA ARG A 108 0.39 -1.13 -13.62
C ARG A 108 -0.45 0.11 -13.91
N ASP A 109 -1.64 -0.09 -14.47
CA ASP A 109 -2.52 1.02 -14.86
C ASP A 109 -2.99 1.80 -13.64
N SER A 110 -3.31 1.08 -12.56
CA SER A 110 -3.72 1.69 -11.30
C SER A 110 -2.60 2.50 -10.64
N TYR A 111 -1.37 1.99 -10.68
CA TYR A 111 -0.17 2.66 -10.20
C TYR A 111 0.17 3.90 -11.03
N LYS A 112 0.19 3.78 -12.36
CA LYS A 112 0.42 4.92 -13.27
C LYS A 112 -0.61 6.02 -13.07
N LYS A 113 -1.89 5.65 -13.00
CA LYS A 113 -2.98 6.60 -12.77
C LYS A 113 -2.84 7.35 -11.44
N ALA A 114 -2.47 6.65 -10.37
CA ALA A 114 -2.23 7.29 -9.09
C ALA A 114 -1.08 8.30 -9.17
N LYS A 115 0.05 7.93 -9.77
CA LYS A 115 1.20 8.83 -9.97
C LYS A 115 0.89 10.02 -10.88
N GLU A 116 0.12 9.82 -11.93
CA GLU A 116 -0.29 10.90 -12.85
C GLU A 116 -1.14 11.96 -12.14
N ILE A 117 -2.11 11.54 -11.34
CA ILE A 117 -2.95 12.47 -10.56
C ILE A 117 -2.10 13.24 -9.55
N LEU A 118 -1.15 12.58 -8.89
CA LEU A 118 -0.18 13.23 -8.00
C LEU A 118 0.64 14.30 -8.74
N LYS A 119 1.21 13.93 -9.88
CA LYS A 119 1.97 14.86 -10.72
C LYS A 119 1.14 16.07 -11.12
N ASN A 120 -0.11 15.86 -11.55
CA ASN A 120 -1.01 16.94 -11.95
C ASN A 120 -1.36 17.86 -10.77
N ASN A 121 -1.52 17.32 -9.55
CA ASN A 121 -1.73 18.12 -8.35
C ASN A 121 -0.49 18.97 -8.01
N ILE A 122 0.71 18.40 -8.13
CA ILE A 122 1.98 19.14 -7.96
C ILE A 122 2.07 20.27 -8.96
N LEU A 123 1.81 20.02 -10.26
CA LEU A 123 1.84 21.04 -11.31
C LEU A 123 0.83 22.16 -11.07
N LYS A 124 -0.38 21.83 -10.62
CA LYS A 124 -1.40 22.84 -10.27
C LYS A 124 -0.94 23.72 -9.10
N LEU A 125 -0.33 23.15 -8.08
CA LEU A 125 0.19 23.92 -6.94
C LEU A 125 1.35 24.83 -7.36
N LEU A 126 2.21 24.36 -8.26
CA LEU A 126 3.32 25.18 -8.80
C LEU A 126 2.86 26.32 -9.69
N SER A 127 1.73 26.16 -10.42
CA SER A 127 1.15 27.20 -11.29
C SER A 127 0.21 28.15 -10.56
N SER A 128 -0.17 27.87 -9.31
CA SER A 128 -0.99 28.75 -8.50
C SER A 128 -0.12 29.81 -7.82
N GLU A 129 -0.68 31.00 -7.61
CA GLU A 129 -0.03 32.06 -6.82
C GLU A 129 0.09 31.70 -5.31
N SER A 130 -0.48 30.56 -4.91
CA SER A 130 -0.34 30.10 -3.54
C SER A 130 1.08 29.63 -3.28
N GLN A 131 1.73 30.24 -2.30
CA GLN A 131 3.11 29.95 -1.90
C GLN A 131 3.30 28.66 -1.10
N ASP A 132 2.47 27.63 -1.32
CA ASP A 132 2.55 26.40 -0.52
C ASP A 132 3.62 25.42 -1.07
N THR A 133 4.85 25.93 -1.16
CA THR A 133 6.01 25.15 -1.62
C THR A 133 6.31 23.94 -0.71
N ALA A 134 5.91 24.00 0.56
CA ALA A 134 6.06 22.88 1.49
C ALA A 134 5.19 21.70 1.04
N LEU A 135 3.93 21.94 0.68
CA LEU A 135 3.02 20.89 0.20
C LEU A 135 3.55 20.21 -1.07
N VAL A 136 4.12 20.98 -2.00
CA VAL A 136 4.74 20.45 -3.22
C VAL A 136 5.86 19.46 -2.91
N ARG A 137 6.73 19.78 -1.95
CA ARG A 137 7.84 18.91 -1.55
C ARG A 137 7.32 17.58 -0.97
N PHE A 138 6.30 17.63 -0.14
CA PHE A 138 5.71 16.43 0.45
C PHE A 138 5.02 15.55 -0.59
N LEU A 139 4.23 16.13 -1.48
CA LEU A 139 3.58 15.38 -2.57
C LEU A 139 4.60 14.75 -3.53
N TRP A 140 5.67 15.48 -3.83
CA TRP A 140 6.76 14.95 -4.65
C TRP A 140 7.50 13.78 -3.94
N TRP A 141 7.76 13.92 -2.64
CA TRP A 141 8.35 12.87 -1.83
C TRP A 141 7.49 11.62 -1.83
N ASP A 142 6.21 11.75 -1.52
CA ASP A 142 5.26 10.65 -1.51
C ASP A 142 5.14 9.96 -2.88
N MET A 143 5.10 10.75 -3.97
CA MET A 143 5.09 10.23 -5.33
C MET A 143 6.38 9.46 -5.66
N LYS A 144 7.53 9.92 -5.22
CA LYS A 144 8.83 9.27 -5.43
C LYS A 144 8.87 7.92 -4.71
N HIS A 145 8.42 7.88 -3.47
CA HIS A 145 8.47 6.72 -2.59
C HIS A 145 7.25 5.78 -2.70
N PHE A 146 6.28 6.12 -3.52
CA PHE A 146 5.19 5.22 -3.91
C PHE A 146 5.70 4.22 -4.95
N VAL A 147 5.81 2.95 -4.57
CA VAL A 147 6.44 1.90 -5.36
C VAL A 147 5.55 0.66 -5.47
N THR A 148 5.81 -0.18 -6.48
CA THR A 148 5.16 -1.49 -6.64
C THR A 148 6.21 -2.56 -6.91
N HIS A 149 5.96 -3.76 -6.38
CA HIS A 149 6.77 -4.96 -6.57
C HIS A 149 5.89 -6.09 -7.14
N GLY A 150 6.48 -7.00 -7.88
CA GLY A 150 5.83 -8.21 -8.40
C GLY A 150 5.19 -8.05 -9.77
N ASN A 151 4.12 -8.80 -10.02
CA ASN A 151 3.44 -8.82 -11.31
C ASN A 151 2.54 -7.59 -11.49
N GLU A 152 2.98 -6.66 -12.30
CA GLU A 152 2.23 -5.44 -12.60
C GLU A 152 1.01 -5.65 -13.51
N GLU A 153 0.94 -6.76 -14.24
CA GLU A 153 -0.23 -7.12 -15.06
C GLU A 153 -1.35 -7.80 -14.25
N GLY A 154 -1.12 -8.07 -12.96
CA GLY A 154 -2.12 -8.65 -12.07
C GLY A 154 -3.41 -7.81 -12.03
N LYS A 155 -4.56 -8.52 -12.04
CA LYS A 155 -5.92 -7.96 -11.96
C LYS A 155 -6.74 -8.74 -10.95
N LEU A 156 -7.85 -8.14 -10.47
CA LEU A 156 -8.87 -8.82 -9.68
C LEU A 156 -9.78 -9.66 -10.57
#